data_fc53145484d6321703beb27b4df4779b
#
_entry.id   fc53145484d6321703beb27b4df4779b
#
_cell.length_a   1.000
_cell.length_b   1.000
_cell.length_c   1.000
_cell.angle_alpha   90.00
_cell.angle_beta   90.00
_cell.angle_gamma   90.00
#
_symmetry.space_group_name_H-M   'P 1'
#
loop_
_entity.id
_entity.type
_entity.pdbx_description
1 polymer ?
#
loop_
_entity_poly.entity_id
_entity_poly.type
_entity_poly.pdbx_seq_one_letter_code
_entity_poly.pdbx_strand_id
1 'polypeptide(L)'
;MGSIFTAFMGAGVLFGTMSLYGYFTKKDLTSMGQLMFVGLIAIIIASVVNIFIGSTVMQMVISAIAIIVFLGLTAYDTQKIREIVSVGGDTGREEVMGALTLYLDFINLFIHLLQLFGNRK
;
A
#
# COMPACT_ATOMS: atom_id res chain seq x y z
N MET A 1 -8.56 20.61 -6.11
CA MET A 1 -7.21 20.82 -5.60
C MET A 1 -7.06 20.35 -4.17
N GLY A 2 -7.96 20.74 -3.29
CA GLY A 2 -7.86 20.32 -1.89
C GLY A 2 -7.78 18.82 -1.70
N SER A 3 -8.55 18.05 -2.47
CA SER A 3 -8.56 16.59 -2.32
C SER A 3 -7.21 15.98 -2.70
N ILE A 4 -6.57 16.51 -3.74
CA ILE A 4 -5.27 16.01 -4.17
C ILE A 4 -4.21 16.28 -3.11
N PHE A 5 -4.19 17.50 -2.58
CA PHE A 5 -3.23 17.85 -1.55
C PHE A 5 -3.44 17.03 -0.29
N THR A 6 -4.69 16.91 0.15
CA THR A 6 -5.02 16.14 1.35
C THR A 6 -4.66 14.67 1.17
N ALA A 7 -4.97 14.10 0.01
CA ALA A 7 -4.65 12.71 -0.26
C ALA A 7 -3.14 12.49 -0.28
N PHE A 8 -2.39 13.42 -0.86
CA PHE A 8 -0.94 13.29 -0.92
C PHE A 8 -0.32 13.38 0.47
N MET A 9 -0.78 14.34 1.28
CA MET A 9 -0.26 14.47 2.65
C MET A 9 -0.64 13.27 3.49
N GLY A 10 -1.88 12.78 3.35
CA GLY A 10 -2.32 11.60 4.07
C GLY A 10 -1.52 10.37 3.67
N ALA A 11 -1.29 10.19 2.37
CA ALA A 11 -0.49 9.08 1.90
C ALA A 11 0.93 9.15 2.44
N GLY A 12 1.52 10.36 2.44
CA GLY A 12 2.86 10.54 2.96
C GLY A 12 2.97 10.20 4.43
N VAL A 13 2.03 10.66 5.24
CA VAL A 13 2.04 10.39 6.69
C VAL A 13 1.84 8.90 6.94
N LEU A 14 0.85 8.28 6.29
CA LEU A 14 0.55 6.87 6.50
C LEU A 14 1.69 6.00 5.99
N PHE A 15 2.20 6.31 4.80
CA PHE A 15 3.30 5.56 4.23
C PHE A 15 4.55 5.66 5.10
N GLY A 16 4.88 6.88 5.54
CA GLY A 16 6.04 7.09 6.40
C GLY A 16 5.91 6.35 7.72
N THR A 17 4.72 6.41 8.34
CA THR A 17 4.48 5.73 9.60
C THR A 17 4.63 4.22 9.45
N MET A 18 4.03 3.64 8.43
CA MET A 18 4.09 2.20 8.23
C MET A 18 5.48 1.74 7.80
N SER A 19 6.21 2.59 7.04
CA SER A 19 7.59 2.28 6.70
C SER A 19 8.47 2.24 7.95
N LEU A 20 8.30 3.21 8.84
CA LEU A 20 9.05 3.22 10.09
C LEU A 20 8.70 2.01 10.94
N TYR A 21 7.42 1.67 11.02
CA TYR A 21 6.99 0.50 11.76
C TYR A 21 7.65 -0.76 11.19
N GLY A 22 7.60 -0.94 9.87
CA GLY A 22 8.19 -2.12 9.24
C GLY A 22 9.70 -2.18 9.42
N TYR A 23 10.34 -1.03 9.43
CA TYR A 23 11.80 -0.99 9.56
C TYR A 23 12.26 -1.33 10.99
N PHE A 24 11.52 -0.83 11.99
CA PHE A 24 11.94 -1.00 13.37
C PHE A 24 11.29 -2.17 14.12
N THR A 25 10.22 -2.74 13.60
CA THR A 25 9.55 -3.82 14.29
C THR A 25 10.42 -5.08 14.34
N LYS A 26 10.36 -5.78 15.45
CA LYS A 26 11.07 -7.06 15.58
C LYS A 26 10.16 -8.23 15.22
N LYS A 27 8.87 -7.95 14.99
CA LYS A 27 7.94 -8.96 14.63
C LYS A 27 8.16 -9.39 13.20
N ASP A 28 8.03 -10.69 12.92
CA ASP A 28 8.13 -11.17 11.55
C ASP A 28 6.81 -10.88 10.85
N LEU A 29 6.86 -10.06 9.82
CA LEU A 29 5.67 -9.64 9.09
C LEU A 29 5.34 -10.52 7.89
N THR A 30 6.02 -11.65 7.75
CA THR A 30 5.83 -12.52 6.59
C THR A 30 4.37 -12.99 6.46
N SER A 31 3.78 -13.45 7.57
CA SER A 31 2.39 -13.90 7.56
C SER A 31 1.43 -12.77 7.20
N MET A 32 1.67 -11.59 7.75
CA MET A 32 0.86 -10.42 7.44
C MET A 32 0.99 -10.06 5.97
N GLY A 33 2.22 -10.12 5.43
CA GLY A 33 2.45 -9.84 4.03
C GLY A 33 1.69 -10.80 3.11
N GLN A 34 1.67 -12.07 3.47
CA GLN A 34 0.92 -13.06 2.69
C GLN A 34 -0.57 -12.76 2.72
N LEU A 35 -1.09 -12.42 3.90
CA LEU A 35 -2.51 -12.08 4.04
C LEU A 35 -2.84 -10.84 3.24
N MET A 36 -1.98 -9.83 3.28
CA MET A 36 -2.20 -8.60 2.52
C MET A 36 -2.13 -8.85 1.03
N PHE A 37 -1.28 -9.78 0.59
CA PHE A 37 -1.20 -10.13 -0.82
C PHE A 37 -2.51 -10.76 -1.30
N VAL A 38 -3.09 -11.65 -0.49
CA VAL A 38 -4.39 -12.24 -0.81
C VAL A 38 -5.45 -11.14 -0.86
N GLY A 39 -5.38 -10.19 0.08
CA GLY A 39 -6.28 -9.05 0.09
C GLY A 39 -6.15 -8.20 -1.18
N LEU A 40 -4.92 -8.04 -1.67
CA LEU A 40 -4.68 -7.30 -2.89
C LEU A 40 -5.36 -7.97 -4.08
N ILE A 41 -5.23 -9.29 -4.19
CA ILE A 41 -5.88 -10.02 -5.27
C ILE A 41 -7.40 -9.86 -5.17
N ALA A 42 -7.94 -9.96 -3.96
CA ALA A 42 -9.38 -9.78 -3.76
C ALA A 42 -9.85 -8.38 -4.18
N ILE A 43 -9.04 -7.35 -3.88
CA ILE A 43 -9.36 -5.98 -4.27
C ILE A 43 -9.37 -5.84 -5.78
N ILE A 44 -8.41 -6.44 -6.46
CA ILE A 44 -8.34 -6.39 -7.92
C ILE A 44 -9.60 -7.02 -8.51
N ILE A 45 -9.99 -8.17 -8.02
CA ILE A 45 -11.18 -8.86 -8.50
C ILE A 45 -12.43 -8.01 -8.23
N ALA A 46 -12.55 -7.47 -7.01
CA ALA A 46 -13.69 -6.64 -6.65
C ALA A 46 -13.76 -5.38 -7.51
N SER A 47 -12.61 -4.79 -7.83
CA SER A 47 -12.56 -3.59 -8.67
C SER A 47 -13.04 -3.89 -10.08
N VAL A 48 -12.63 -5.03 -10.63
CA VAL A 48 -13.07 -5.43 -11.97
C VAL A 48 -14.59 -5.64 -11.97
N VAL A 49 -15.11 -6.32 -10.95
CA VAL A 49 -16.57 -6.52 -10.83
C VAL A 49 -17.27 -5.18 -10.73
N ASN A 50 -16.71 -4.24 -9.97
CA ASN A 50 -17.34 -2.94 -9.78
C ASN A 50 -17.36 -2.11 -11.07
N ILE A 51 -16.42 -2.33 -11.98
CA ILE A 51 -16.45 -1.65 -13.27
C ILE A 51 -17.77 -1.94 -13.98
N PHE A 52 -18.24 -3.18 -13.87
CA PHE A 52 -19.50 -3.58 -14.50
C PHE A 52 -20.73 -3.12 -13.71
N ILE A 53 -20.61 -3.04 -12.39
CA ILE A 53 -21.71 -2.64 -11.53
C ILE A 53 -21.86 -1.12 -11.46
N GLY A 54 -20.73 -0.42 -11.39
CA GLY A 54 -20.72 1.04 -11.32
C GLY A 54 -21.19 1.62 -10.01
N SER A 55 -21.08 0.87 -8.90
CA SER A 55 -21.53 1.35 -7.60
C SER A 55 -20.50 2.26 -6.95
N THR A 56 -20.93 3.47 -6.57
CA THR A 56 -20.06 4.42 -5.85
C THR A 56 -19.80 3.94 -4.44
N VAL A 57 -20.81 3.37 -3.78
CA VAL A 57 -20.64 2.86 -2.41
C VAL A 57 -19.61 1.72 -2.40
N MET A 58 -19.72 0.82 -3.36
CA MET A 58 -18.76 -0.27 -3.47
C MET A 58 -17.36 0.24 -3.72
N GLN A 59 -17.23 1.27 -4.56
CA GLN A 59 -15.94 1.90 -4.83
C GLN A 59 -15.32 2.46 -3.55
N MET A 60 -16.11 3.09 -2.70
CA MET A 60 -15.60 3.63 -1.44
C MET A 60 -15.18 2.52 -0.49
N VAL A 61 -15.93 1.44 -0.42
CA VAL A 61 -15.59 0.30 0.44
C VAL A 61 -14.28 -0.33 -0.06
N ILE A 62 -14.16 -0.53 -1.37
CA ILE A 62 -12.95 -1.10 -1.96
C ILE A 62 -11.76 -0.21 -1.64
N SER A 63 -11.92 1.11 -1.77
CA SER A 63 -10.83 2.04 -1.50
C SER A 63 -10.38 1.98 -0.04
N ALA A 64 -11.33 1.90 0.89
CA ALA A 64 -11.00 1.82 2.31
C ALA A 64 -10.21 0.55 2.61
N ILE A 65 -10.65 -0.58 2.07
CA ILE A 65 -9.97 -1.86 2.28
C ILE A 65 -8.59 -1.82 1.62
N ALA A 66 -8.50 -1.23 0.43
CA ALA A 66 -7.23 -1.12 -0.29
C ALA A 66 -6.20 -0.33 0.51
N ILE A 67 -6.64 0.74 1.17
CA ILE A 67 -5.73 1.54 2.00
C ILE A 67 -5.13 0.66 3.10
N ILE A 68 -5.96 -0.13 3.77
CA ILE A 68 -5.48 -1.02 4.83
C ILE A 68 -4.49 -2.04 4.26
N VAL A 69 -4.81 -2.63 3.11
CA VAL A 69 -3.95 -3.62 2.49
C VAL A 69 -2.60 -3.02 2.11
N PHE A 70 -2.60 -1.82 1.51
CA PHE A 70 -1.34 -1.21 1.10
C PHE A 70 -0.53 -0.70 2.27
N LEU A 71 -1.17 -0.33 3.38
CA LEU A 71 -0.44 0.00 4.59
C LEU A 71 0.28 -1.23 5.14
N GLY A 72 -0.40 -2.37 5.17
CA GLY A 72 0.22 -3.61 5.59
C GLY A 72 1.35 -4.03 4.68
N LEU A 73 1.16 -3.89 3.36
CA LEU A 73 2.22 -4.21 2.40
C LEU A 73 3.40 -3.29 2.55
N THR A 74 3.17 -2.01 2.84
CA THR A 74 4.26 -1.05 3.06
C THR A 74 5.15 -1.49 4.22
N ALA A 75 4.54 -1.89 5.33
CA ALA A 75 5.32 -2.36 6.48
C ALA A 75 6.09 -3.64 6.13
N TYR A 76 5.43 -4.57 5.47
CA TYR A 76 6.06 -5.84 5.09
C TYR A 76 7.21 -5.60 4.11
N ASP A 77 6.99 -4.77 3.09
CA ASP A 77 8.00 -4.52 2.07
C ASP A 77 9.20 -3.78 2.66
N THR A 78 8.97 -2.86 3.59
CA THR A 78 10.06 -2.16 4.26
C THR A 78 10.89 -3.12 5.08
N GLN A 79 10.25 -4.04 5.80
CA GLN A 79 10.96 -5.04 6.58
C GLN A 79 11.80 -5.94 5.67
N LYS A 80 11.23 -6.33 4.54
CA LYS A 80 11.93 -7.19 3.59
C LYS A 80 13.17 -6.50 3.03
N ILE A 81 13.06 -5.22 2.70
CA ILE A 81 14.20 -4.46 2.20
C ILE A 81 15.29 -4.37 3.26
N ARG A 82 14.89 -4.13 4.52
CA ARG A 82 15.85 -4.07 5.61
C ARG A 82 16.62 -5.38 5.72
N GLU A 83 15.92 -6.50 5.59
CA GLU A 83 16.55 -7.81 5.66
C GLU A 83 17.53 -8.04 4.52
N ILE A 84 17.16 -7.64 3.32
CA ILE A 84 18.02 -7.79 2.15
C ILE A 84 19.30 -6.98 2.33
N VAL A 85 19.17 -5.75 2.79
CA VAL A 85 20.31 -4.87 2.97
C VAL A 85 21.23 -5.38 4.08
N SER A 86 20.65 -5.88 5.18
CA SER A 86 21.46 -6.32 6.31
C SER A 86 22.20 -7.62 6.03
N VAL A 87 21.72 -8.44 5.13
CA VAL A 87 22.40 -9.68 4.76
C VAL A 87 23.51 -9.39 3.75
N GLY A 88 23.55 -8.16 3.24
CA GLY A 88 24.60 -7.80 2.30
C GLY A 88 24.39 -8.37 0.93
N GLY A 89 23.20 -8.71 0.67
CA GLY A 89 22.83 -9.19 -0.65
C GLY A 89 22.96 -8.04 -1.62
N ASP A 90 23.69 -8.06 -2.44
CA ASP A 90 24.27 -7.10 -2.85
C ASP A 90 24.34 -6.82 -4.18
N THR A 91 23.46 -7.09 -4.93
CA THR A 91 23.38 -6.55 -6.22
C THR A 91 22.45 -5.35 -6.04
N GLY A 92 22.84 -4.21 -6.45
CA GLY A 92 21.99 -3.04 -6.44
C GLY A 92 20.61 -3.30 -7.02
N ARG A 93 20.49 -4.37 -7.79
CA ARG A 93 19.23 -4.82 -8.37
C ARG A 93 18.15 -5.08 -7.33
N GLU A 94 18.50 -5.76 -6.24
CA GLU A 94 17.51 -6.08 -5.20
C GLU A 94 17.05 -4.81 -4.49
N GLU A 95 17.97 -3.89 -4.27
CA GLU A 95 17.63 -2.62 -3.65
C GLU A 95 16.73 -1.78 -4.55
N VAL A 96 17.01 -1.77 -5.84
CA VAL A 96 16.19 -1.05 -6.81
C VAL A 96 14.79 -1.66 -6.89
N MET A 97 14.70 -2.98 -6.91
CA MET A 97 13.41 -3.65 -6.95
C MET A 97 12.60 -3.37 -5.69
N GLY A 98 13.26 -3.35 -4.54
CA GLY A 98 12.59 -3.03 -3.29
C GLY A 98 12.08 -1.59 -3.27
N ALA A 99 12.90 -0.66 -3.74
CA ALA A 99 12.50 0.74 -3.79
C ALA A 99 11.32 0.93 -4.74
N LEU A 100 11.35 0.23 -5.87
CA LEU A 100 10.25 0.31 -6.84
C LEU A 100 8.95 -0.23 -6.23
N THR A 101 9.04 -1.34 -5.49
CA THR A 101 7.87 -1.91 -4.83
C THR A 101 7.28 -0.91 -3.84
N LEU A 102 8.12 -0.27 -3.03
CA LEU A 102 7.64 0.73 -2.09
C LEU A 102 7.02 1.93 -2.80
N TYR A 103 7.63 2.34 -3.91
CA TYR A 103 7.06 3.44 -4.69
C TYR A 103 5.66 3.08 -5.19
N LEU A 104 5.48 1.85 -5.68
CA LEU A 104 4.17 1.41 -6.14
C LEU A 104 3.18 1.33 -4.99
N ASP A 105 3.61 0.91 -3.81
CA ASP A 105 2.76 0.90 -2.62
C ASP A 105 2.28 2.32 -2.31
N PHE A 106 3.19 3.29 -2.36
CA PHE A 106 2.84 4.68 -2.09
C PHE A 106 1.85 5.21 -3.13
N ILE A 107 2.10 4.96 -4.40
CA ILE A 107 1.23 5.45 -5.47
C ILE A 107 -0.17 4.85 -5.35
N ASN A 108 -0.26 3.55 -5.06
CA ASN A 108 -1.57 2.91 -4.89
C ASN A 108 -2.29 3.45 -3.68
N LEU A 109 -1.57 3.69 -2.58
CA LEU A 109 -2.15 4.28 -1.39
C LEU A 109 -2.69 5.68 -1.70
N PHE A 110 -1.90 6.48 -2.41
CA PHE A 110 -2.30 7.83 -2.79
C PHE A 110 -3.57 7.80 -3.67
N ILE A 111 -3.60 6.91 -4.65
CA ILE A 111 -4.74 6.81 -5.56
C ILE A 111 -6.01 6.45 -4.80
N HIS A 112 -5.93 5.49 -3.89
CA HIS A 112 -7.11 5.07 -3.15
C HIS A 112 -7.58 6.12 -2.16
N LEU A 113 -6.64 6.85 -1.55
CA LEU A 113 -7.01 7.97 -0.69
C LEU A 113 -7.68 9.07 -1.52
N LEU A 114 -7.15 9.33 -2.71
CA LEU A 114 -7.73 10.33 -3.59
C LEU A 114 -9.14 9.95 -3.99
N GLN A 115 -9.37 8.68 -4.32
CA GLN A 115 -10.70 8.21 -4.67
C GLN A 115 -11.66 8.35 -3.50
N LEU A 116 -11.21 8.00 -2.30
CA LEU A 116 -12.05 8.07 -1.12
C LEU A 116 -12.45 9.52 -0.82
N PHE A 117 -11.49 10.44 -0.86
CA PHE A 117 -11.77 11.83 -0.58
C PHE A 117 -12.59 12.47 -1.70
N GLY A 118 -12.30 12.11 -2.94
CA GLY A 118 -13.05 12.64 -4.08
C GLY A 118 -14.51 12.23 -4.05
N ASN A 119 -14.76 10.98 -3.62
CA ASN A 119 -16.14 10.49 -3.58
C ASN A 119 -16.95 11.05 -2.42
N ARG A 120 -16.31 11.74 -1.51
CA ARG A 120 -17.03 12.29 -0.37
C ARG A 120 -17.73 13.60 -0.68
N LYS A 121 -17.54 14.14 -1.83
CA LYS A 121 -18.22 15.36 -2.20
C LYS A 121 -19.69 15.11 -2.53
#